data_c3843f6a1951ce3b45b7a373cb54a9e3
#
_entry.id   c3843f6a1951ce3b45b7a373cb54a9e3
#
_cell.length_a   1.000
_cell.length_b   1.000
_cell.length_c   1.000
_cell.angle_alpha   90.00
_cell.angle_beta   90.00
_cell.angle_gamma   90.00
#
_symmetry.space_group_name_H-M   'P 1'
#
loop_
_entity.id
_entity.type
_entity.pdbx_description
1 polymer ?
#
loop_
_entity_poly.entity_id
_entity_poly.type
_entity_poly.pdbx_seq_one_letter_code
_entity_poly.pdbx_strand_id
1 'polypeptide(L)'
;PQLMRNIADVNRQHETGRWLATNLGIETVSPPMVKKHLGVKTRPFATEEWGSVVREGAKILNENHWFPAATIIIGWPDETPEDSQATIDMMNDFRTMNFRGLVAPLLYQDFSEKNSMHFGNLNEAQFTLFWRCWENNLRVINDIIPIILRNKTYGPPMKIFMYGILKAGTWAIMRYLRGLCKDLFNGRTPDEIIEKYSRSRSVSSQKMITKKL
;
A
#
# COMPACT_ATOMS: atom_id res chain seq x y z
N PRO A 1 -18.28 -5.11 9.46
CA PRO A 1 -17.84 -6.51 9.24
C PRO A 1 -18.94 -7.38 8.64
N GLN A 2 -20.17 -7.39 9.24
CA GLN A 2 -21.23 -8.29 8.81
C GLN A 2 -21.69 -8.03 7.37
N LEU A 3 -21.86 -6.78 6.96
CA LEU A 3 -22.23 -6.42 5.59
C LEU A 3 -21.25 -6.99 4.55
N MET A 4 -19.94 -6.87 4.81
CA MET A 4 -18.89 -7.38 3.91
C MET A 4 -18.96 -8.89 3.76
N ARG A 5 -19.24 -9.62 4.85
CA ARG A 5 -19.46 -11.07 4.83
C ARG A 5 -20.71 -11.42 4.05
N ASN A 6 -21.84 -10.75 4.30
CA ASN A 6 -23.09 -11.00 3.61
C ASN A 6 -22.95 -10.82 2.09
N ILE A 7 -22.27 -9.75 1.64
CA ILE A 7 -22.01 -9.53 0.21
C ILE A 7 -21.14 -10.65 -0.36
N ALA A 8 -20.10 -11.09 0.35
CA ALA A 8 -19.26 -12.19 -0.07
C ALA A 8 -20.02 -13.52 -0.13
N ASP A 9 -20.93 -13.76 0.80
CA ASP A 9 -21.78 -14.96 0.82
C ASP A 9 -22.75 -14.98 -0.37
N VAL A 10 -23.41 -13.87 -0.67
CA VAL A 10 -24.27 -13.74 -1.87
C VAL A 10 -23.46 -13.99 -3.13
N ASN A 11 -22.25 -13.41 -3.24
CA ASN A 11 -21.36 -13.62 -4.39
C ASN A 11 -20.97 -15.10 -4.56
N ARG A 12 -20.72 -15.83 -3.46
CA ARG A 12 -20.43 -17.26 -3.49
C ARG A 12 -21.62 -18.12 -3.92
N GLN A 13 -22.81 -17.78 -3.43
CA GLN A 13 -24.06 -18.49 -3.77
C GLN A 13 -24.41 -18.42 -5.27
N HIS A 14 -24.03 -17.33 -5.94
CA HIS A 14 -24.25 -17.16 -7.37
C HIS A 14 -23.11 -17.72 -8.25
N GLU A 15 -22.28 -18.61 -7.71
CA GLU A 15 -21.17 -19.30 -8.40
C GLU A 15 -20.18 -18.35 -9.09
N THR A 16 -20.23 -17.07 -8.78
CA THR A 16 -19.30 -16.14 -9.42
C THR A 16 -17.86 -16.42 -9.00
N GLY A 17 -17.64 -17.11 -7.85
CA GLY A 17 -16.36 -17.65 -7.37
C GLY A 17 -15.18 -16.67 -7.42
N ARG A 18 -15.48 -15.43 -7.77
CA ARG A 18 -14.54 -14.38 -8.11
C ARG A 18 -14.33 -13.49 -6.90
N TRP A 19 -13.16 -12.91 -6.85
CA TRP A 19 -12.85 -11.84 -5.92
C TRP A 19 -13.74 -10.63 -6.20
N LEU A 20 -14.26 -10.03 -5.13
CA LEU A 20 -14.98 -8.76 -5.21
C LEU A 20 -13.96 -7.61 -5.22
N ALA A 21 -14.13 -6.67 -6.13
CA ALA A 21 -13.31 -5.48 -6.20
C ALA A 21 -13.94 -4.31 -5.42
N THR A 22 -13.11 -3.50 -4.77
CA THR A 22 -13.52 -2.25 -4.12
C THR A 22 -12.40 -1.23 -4.13
N ASN A 23 -12.74 0.04 -4.00
CA ASN A 23 -11.78 1.12 -3.84
C ASN A 23 -11.72 1.58 -2.38
N LEU A 24 -10.53 1.81 -1.87
CA LEU A 24 -10.28 2.27 -0.51
C LEU A 24 -9.40 3.51 -0.53
N GLY A 25 -9.92 4.64 -0.10
CA GLY A 25 -9.10 5.81 0.15
C GLY A 25 -8.51 5.75 1.57
N ILE A 26 -7.33 5.21 1.74
CA ILE A 26 -6.61 5.20 3.02
C ILE A 26 -5.96 6.56 3.25
N GLU A 27 -5.33 7.07 2.25
CA GLU A 27 -4.57 8.31 2.11
C GLU A 27 -3.34 8.37 3.03
N THR A 28 -3.52 8.23 4.33
CA THR A 28 -2.46 8.15 5.36
C THR A 28 -3.01 7.50 6.62
N VAL A 29 -2.15 6.99 7.49
CA VAL A 29 -2.53 6.51 8.84
C VAL A 29 -1.80 7.26 9.96
N SER A 30 -1.07 8.32 9.64
CA SER A 30 -0.49 9.21 10.65
C SER A 30 -1.59 10.02 11.35
N PRO A 31 -1.75 9.94 12.68
CA PRO A 31 -2.82 10.65 13.38
C PRO A 31 -2.81 12.18 13.17
N PRO A 32 -1.66 12.89 13.17
CA PRO A 32 -1.61 14.31 12.85
C PRO A 32 -2.14 14.63 11.45
N MET A 33 -1.72 13.84 10.44
CA MET A 33 -2.15 14.02 9.06
C MET A 33 -3.62 13.69 8.87
N VAL A 34 -4.10 12.60 9.48
CA VAL A 34 -5.51 12.21 9.51
C VAL A 34 -6.36 13.31 10.10
N LYS A 35 -5.97 13.86 11.26
CA LYS A 35 -6.68 14.97 11.92
C LYS A 35 -6.78 16.20 11.02
N LYS A 36 -5.69 16.54 10.34
CA LYS A 36 -5.61 17.76 9.52
C LYS A 36 -6.36 17.63 8.20
N HIS A 37 -6.24 16.50 7.53
CA HIS A 37 -6.68 16.34 6.14
C HIS A 37 -7.87 15.39 5.96
N LEU A 38 -8.15 14.49 6.92
CA LEU A 38 -9.16 13.44 6.78
C LEU A 38 -10.24 13.44 7.86
N GLY A 39 -10.26 14.41 8.75
CA GLY A 39 -11.06 14.39 9.99
C GLY A 39 -12.57 14.11 9.82
N VAL A 40 -13.17 14.44 8.67
CA VAL A 40 -14.57 14.11 8.38
C VAL A 40 -14.71 12.66 7.89
N LYS A 41 -13.71 12.17 7.12
CA LYS A 41 -13.72 10.84 6.50
C LYS A 41 -13.60 9.71 7.53
N THR A 42 -12.94 9.95 8.66
CA THR A 42 -12.69 8.92 9.67
C THR A 42 -13.88 8.66 10.60
N ARG A 43 -14.89 9.54 10.62
CA ARG A 43 -16.05 9.38 11.48
C ARG A 43 -16.77 8.05 11.26
N PRO A 44 -17.23 7.38 12.31
CA PRO A 44 -17.32 7.80 13.71
C PRO A 44 -16.05 7.55 14.56
N PHE A 45 -14.96 7.08 13.98
CA PHE A 45 -13.72 6.73 14.69
C PHE A 45 -12.90 7.97 15.02
N ALA A 46 -12.15 7.91 16.11
CA ALA A 46 -11.16 8.91 16.45
C ALA A 46 -9.99 8.87 15.45
N THR A 47 -9.33 10.00 15.25
CA THR A 47 -8.21 10.09 14.29
C THR A 47 -7.04 9.15 14.65
N GLU A 48 -6.83 8.94 15.94
CA GLU A 48 -5.81 8.06 16.51
C GLU A 48 -6.12 6.57 16.25
N GLU A 49 -7.39 6.22 16.07
CA GLU A 49 -7.85 4.86 15.80
C GLU A 49 -7.78 4.50 14.32
N TRP A 50 -7.64 5.50 13.43
CA TRP A 50 -7.74 5.29 11.98
C TRP A 50 -6.79 4.20 11.47
N GLY A 51 -5.54 4.21 11.93
CA GLY A 51 -4.57 3.16 11.58
C GLY A 51 -5.02 1.75 11.95
N SER A 52 -5.67 1.59 13.11
CA SER A 52 -6.23 0.31 13.57
C SER A 52 -7.45 -0.10 12.75
N VAL A 53 -8.32 0.86 12.43
CA VAL A 53 -9.50 0.65 11.57
C VAL A 53 -9.08 0.16 10.18
N VAL A 54 -8.06 0.78 9.59
CA VAL A 54 -7.52 0.38 8.28
C VAL A 54 -6.96 -1.05 8.32
N ARG A 55 -6.18 -1.40 9.36
CA ARG A 55 -5.61 -2.75 9.50
C ARG A 55 -6.68 -3.82 9.68
N GLU A 56 -7.65 -3.57 10.52
CA GLU A 56 -8.76 -4.51 10.75
C GLU A 56 -9.63 -4.63 9.49
N GLY A 57 -9.91 -3.51 8.81
CA GLY A 57 -10.61 -3.52 7.53
C GLY A 57 -9.90 -4.35 6.48
N ALA A 58 -8.59 -4.18 6.35
CA ALA A 58 -7.77 -4.95 5.42
C ALA A 58 -7.80 -6.46 5.71
N LYS A 59 -7.77 -6.85 7.01
CA LYS A 59 -7.90 -8.23 7.43
C LYS A 59 -9.26 -8.81 7.05
N ILE A 60 -10.36 -8.09 7.35
CA ILE A 60 -11.72 -8.51 6.99
C ILE A 60 -11.86 -8.68 5.48
N LEU A 61 -11.32 -7.77 4.68
CA LEU A 61 -11.35 -7.86 3.22
C LEU A 61 -10.60 -9.10 2.73
N ASN A 62 -9.40 -9.36 3.24
CA ASN A 62 -8.61 -10.54 2.92
C ASN A 62 -9.36 -11.85 3.22
N GLU A 63 -9.97 -11.95 4.40
CA GLU A 63 -10.70 -13.15 4.86
C GLU A 63 -11.95 -13.42 4.04
N ASN A 64 -12.54 -12.39 3.44
CA ASN A 64 -13.79 -12.47 2.69
C ASN A 64 -13.61 -12.37 1.17
N HIS A 65 -12.42 -12.66 0.65
CA HIS A 65 -12.12 -12.69 -0.78
C HIS A 65 -12.40 -11.39 -1.53
N TRP A 66 -12.11 -10.26 -0.88
CA TRP A 66 -12.09 -8.96 -1.53
C TRP A 66 -10.72 -8.64 -2.09
N PHE A 67 -10.71 -7.97 -3.24
CA PHE A 67 -9.52 -7.45 -3.90
C PHE A 67 -9.61 -5.92 -3.96
N PRO A 68 -9.19 -5.22 -2.91
CA PRO A 68 -9.26 -3.77 -2.88
C PRO A 68 -8.15 -3.13 -3.71
N ALA A 69 -8.47 -1.96 -4.27
CA ALA A 69 -7.51 -0.98 -4.75
C ALA A 69 -7.49 0.18 -3.74
N ALA A 70 -6.43 0.24 -2.95
CA ALA A 70 -6.25 1.27 -1.94
C ALA A 70 -5.42 2.43 -2.50
N THR A 71 -5.67 3.66 -2.04
CA THR A 71 -4.84 4.83 -2.33
C THR A 71 -4.11 5.31 -1.09
N ILE A 72 -2.87 5.73 -1.26
CA ILE A 72 -2.04 6.42 -0.27
C ILE A 72 -1.53 7.70 -0.92
N ILE A 73 -1.64 8.83 -0.23
CA ILE A 73 -1.10 10.12 -0.69
C ILE A 73 0.22 10.38 0.03
N ILE A 74 1.25 10.70 -0.75
CA ILE A 74 2.62 10.94 -0.29
C ILE A 74 3.01 12.38 -0.62
N GLY A 75 3.66 13.05 0.34
CA GLY A 75 4.18 14.39 0.14
C GLY A 75 3.16 15.48 0.39
N TRP A 76 2.29 15.30 1.39
CA TRP A 76 1.49 16.39 1.91
C TRP A 76 2.40 17.57 2.33
N PRO A 77 1.97 18.83 2.21
CA PRO A 77 2.81 20.00 2.49
C PRO A 77 3.48 20.01 3.87
N ASP A 78 2.84 19.39 4.86
CA ASP A 78 3.32 19.35 6.24
C ASP A 78 3.71 17.95 6.70
N GLU A 79 3.86 17.00 5.78
CA GLU A 79 4.20 15.61 6.10
C GLU A 79 5.64 15.52 6.60
N THR A 80 5.79 15.05 7.84
CA THR A 80 7.09 14.76 8.43
C THR A 80 7.57 13.35 8.10
N PRO A 81 8.88 13.03 8.26
CA PRO A 81 9.37 11.65 8.12
C PRO A 81 8.66 10.66 9.07
N GLU A 82 8.24 11.10 10.25
CA GLU A 82 7.51 10.31 11.25
C GLU A 82 6.09 9.99 10.78
N ASP A 83 5.44 10.90 10.06
CA ASP A 83 4.14 10.68 9.44
C ASP A 83 4.21 9.63 8.35
N SER A 84 5.21 9.73 7.47
CA SER A 84 5.49 8.70 6.47
C SER A 84 5.81 7.37 7.13
N GLN A 85 6.58 7.35 8.25
CA GLN A 85 6.92 6.13 8.99
C GLN A 85 5.67 5.41 9.52
N ALA A 86 4.68 6.13 10.05
CA ALA A 86 3.44 5.52 10.51
C ALA A 86 2.73 4.73 9.38
N THR A 87 2.75 5.28 8.15
CA THR A 87 2.16 4.63 6.98
C THR A 87 3.05 3.49 6.44
N ILE A 88 4.38 3.61 6.52
CA ILE A 88 5.34 2.52 6.23
C ILE A 88 5.08 1.32 7.17
N ASP A 89 4.84 1.57 8.45
CA ASP A 89 4.54 0.52 9.43
C ASP A 89 3.24 -0.21 9.09
N MET A 90 2.22 0.50 8.63
CA MET A 90 1.00 -0.12 8.11
C MET A 90 1.29 -0.99 6.87
N MET A 91 2.14 -0.53 5.94
CA MET A 91 2.54 -1.33 4.78
C MET A 91 3.30 -2.60 5.17
N ASN A 92 4.12 -2.54 6.22
CA ASN A 92 4.77 -3.72 6.79
C ASN A 92 3.75 -4.70 7.40
N ASP A 93 2.69 -4.18 8.04
CA ASP A 93 1.58 -5.01 8.54
C ASP A 93 0.80 -5.66 7.38
N PHE A 94 0.56 -4.92 6.29
CA PHE A 94 -0.05 -5.47 5.05
C PHE A 94 0.78 -6.60 4.46
N ARG A 95 2.09 -6.47 4.46
CA ARG A 95 3.00 -7.55 4.04
C ARG A 95 2.88 -8.77 4.95
N THR A 96 2.88 -8.58 6.27
CA THR A 96 2.80 -9.65 7.26
C THR A 96 1.48 -10.42 7.17
N MET A 97 0.35 -9.73 6.98
CA MET A 97 -0.96 -10.36 6.82
C MET A 97 -1.24 -10.89 5.41
N ASN A 98 -0.27 -10.78 4.50
CA ASN A 98 -0.44 -11.11 3.08
C ASN A 98 -1.64 -10.42 2.44
N PHE A 99 -1.72 -9.10 2.59
CA PHE A 99 -2.80 -8.29 2.04
C PHE A 99 -2.87 -8.43 0.51
N ARG A 100 -4.03 -8.83 0.00
CA ARG A 100 -4.26 -9.16 -1.42
C ARG A 100 -4.90 -8.01 -2.19
N GLY A 101 -4.61 -6.78 -1.84
CA GLY A 101 -5.04 -5.58 -2.55
C GLY A 101 -3.89 -4.84 -3.20
N LEU A 102 -4.19 -4.06 -4.23
CA LEU A 102 -3.25 -3.09 -4.77
C LEU A 102 -3.23 -1.85 -3.87
N VAL A 103 -2.07 -1.20 -3.79
CA VAL A 103 -1.91 0.07 -3.08
C VAL A 103 -1.28 1.07 -4.03
N ALA A 104 -2.06 2.02 -4.51
CA ALA A 104 -1.61 3.07 -5.42
C ALA A 104 -0.98 4.23 -4.62
N PRO A 105 0.34 4.44 -4.70
CA PRO A 105 0.98 5.62 -4.15
C PRO A 105 0.72 6.81 -5.06
N LEU A 106 0.00 7.79 -4.58
CA LEU A 106 -0.29 9.04 -5.28
C LEU A 106 0.58 10.14 -4.68
N LEU A 107 1.21 10.94 -5.52
CA LEU A 107 1.87 12.16 -5.05
C LEU A 107 0.83 13.24 -4.80
N TYR A 108 0.97 13.96 -3.70
CA TYR A 108 0.07 15.07 -3.37
C TYR A 108 0.03 16.09 -4.52
N GLN A 109 -1.17 16.46 -4.92
CA GLN A 109 -1.41 17.49 -5.93
C GLN A 109 -2.23 18.62 -5.32
N ASP A 110 -1.73 19.84 -5.41
CA ASP A 110 -2.44 21.06 -5.04
C ASP A 110 -3.12 21.64 -6.29
N PHE A 111 -4.36 22.06 -6.18
CA PHE A 111 -5.08 22.74 -7.27
C PHE A 111 -4.41 24.04 -7.73
N SER A 112 -3.64 24.67 -6.85
CA SER A 112 -2.85 25.88 -7.18
C SER A 112 -1.48 25.56 -7.80
N GLU A 113 -1.11 24.29 -7.92
CA GLU A 113 0.19 23.76 -8.34
C GLU A 113 1.40 24.18 -7.49
N LYS A 114 1.24 25.16 -6.61
CA LYS A 114 2.36 25.74 -5.82
C LYS A 114 2.98 24.77 -4.80
N ASN A 115 2.16 23.87 -4.25
CA ASN A 115 2.57 22.90 -3.22
C ASN A 115 2.49 21.45 -3.69
N SER A 116 2.36 21.22 -4.99
CA SER A 116 2.31 19.88 -5.54
C SER A 116 3.65 19.15 -5.34
N MET A 117 3.56 17.88 -4.90
CA MET A 117 4.74 17.03 -4.73
C MET A 117 5.17 16.47 -6.09
N HIS A 118 6.46 16.51 -6.34
CA HIS A 118 7.10 15.89 -7.51
C HIS A 118 8.07 14.80 -7.07
N PHE A 119 8.31 13.83 -7.93
CA PHE A 119 9.24 12.74 -7.63
C PHE A 119 10.64 13.22 -7.22
N GLY A 120 11.13 14.30 -7.84
CA GLY A 120 12.44 14.89 -7.53
C GLY A 120 12.57 15.47 -6.12
N ASN A 121 11.45 15.65 -5.41
CA ASN A 121 11.41 16.28 -4.09
C ASN A 121 11.12 15.28 -2.96
N LEU A 122 11.00 13.98 -3.26
CA LEU A 122 10.76 12.95 -2.25
C LEU A 122 11.94 12.86 -1.28
N ASN A 123 11.66 12.92 0.02
CA ASN A 123 12.64 12.56 1.04
C ASN A 123 12.75 11.03 1.19
N GLU A 124 13.72 10.57 1.99
CA GLU A 124 13.98 9.14 2.17
C GLU A 124 12.77 8.37 2.72
N ALA A 125 12.00 8.95 3.65
CA ALA A 125 10.83 8.31 4.23
C ALA A 125 9.70 8.18 3.20
N GLN A 126 9.43 9.26 2.46
CA GLN A 126 8.44 9.29 1.39
C GLN A 126 8.80 8.32 0.25
N PHE A 127 10.07 8.28 -0.15
CA PHE A 127 10.54 7.30 -1.12
C PHE A 127 10.38 5.87 -0.61
N THR A 128 10.71 5.61 0.66
CA THR A 128 10.52 4.30 1.28
C THR A 128 9.05 3.88 1.26
N LEU A 129 8.13 4.80 1.59
CA LEU A 129 6.70 4.54 1.53
C LEU A 129 6.26 4.21 0.09
N PHE A 130 6.70 5.01 -0.88
CA PHE A 130 6.43 4.78 -2.30
C PHE A 130 6.92 3.39 -2.75
N TRP A 131 8.13 3.03 -2.38
CA TRP A 131 8.73 1.73 -2.65
C TRP A 131 7.93 0.58 -2.02
N ARG A 132 7.52 0.70 -0.76
CA ARG A 132 6.71 -0.33 -0.06
C ARG A 132 5.36 -0.57 -0.73
N CYS A 133 4.72 0.48 -1.24
CA CYS A 133 3.50 0.32 -2.03
C CYS A 133 3.75 -0.52 -3.29
N TRP A 134 4.83 -0.23 -4.02
CA TRP A 134 5.18 -0.99 -5.22
C TRP A 134 5.62 -2.42 -4.92
N GLU A 135 6.38 -2.67 -3.85
CA GLU A 135 6.70 -4.04 -3.42
C GLU A 135 5.42 -4.86 -3.17
N ASN A 136 4.43 -4.27 -2.48
CA ASN A 136 3.14 -4.91 -2.28
C ASN A 136 2.46 -5.21 -3.62
N ASN A 137 2.37 -4.23 -4.52
CA ASN A 137 1.71 -4.38 -5.81
C ASN A 137 2.35 -5.46 -6.66
N LEU A 138 3.68 -5.52 -6.70
CA LEU A 138 4.41 -6.52 -7.47
C LEU A 138 4.24 -7.93 -6.91
N ARG A 139 4.19 -8.07 -5.57
CA ARG A 139 3.85 -9.33 -4.92
C ARG A 139 2.45 -9.78 -5.32
N VAL A 140 1.47 -8.90 -5.18
CA VAL A 140 0.06 -9.20 -5.51
C VAL A 140 -0.11 -9.53 -6.99
N ILE A 141 0.56 -8.82 -7.90
CA ILE A 141 0.55 -9.13 -9.34
C ILE A 141 1.10 -10.54 -9.59
N ASN A 142 2.19 -10.93 -8.93
CA ASN A 142 2.74 -12.28 -9.06
C ASN A 142 1.77 -13.37 -8.56
N ASP A 143 1.01 -13.09 -7.49
CA ASP A 143 -0.01 -14.01 -6.97
C ASP A 143 -1.22 -14.13 -7.92
N ILE A 144 -1.56 -13.08 -8.65
CA ILE A 144 -2.68 -13.05 -9.59
C ILE A 144 -2.33 -13.72 -10.93
N ILE A 145 -1.09 -13.66 -11.38
CA ILE A 145 -0.64 -14.26 -12.66
C ILE A 145 -1.11 -15.71 -12.83
N PRO A 146 -0.92 -16.62 -11.86
CA PRO A 146 -1.41 -18.00 -11.98
C PRO A 146 -2.93 -18.10 -12.13
N ILE A 147 -3.68 -17.19 -11.52
CA ILE A 147 -5.15 -17.15 -11.62
C ILE A 147 -5.56 -16.75 -13.04
N ILE A 148 -4.93 -15.72 -13.61
CA ILE A 148 -5.16 -15.28 -14.98
C ILE A 148 -4.81 -16.41 -15.97
N LEU A 149 -3.70 -17.08 -15.77
CA LEU A 149 -3.25 -18.18 -16.65
C LEU A 149 -4.15 -19.41 -16.58
N ARG A 150 -4.85 -19.65 -15.48
CA ARG A 150 -5.84 -20.73 -15.34
C ARG A 150 -7.19 -20.38 -15.98
N ASN A 151 -7.46 -19.12 -16.28
CA ASN A 151 -8.74 -18.72 -16.87
C ASN A 151 -8.92 -19.38 -18.26
N LYS A 152 -10.02 -20.11 -18.43
CA LYS A 152 -10.34 -20.82 -19.67
C LYS A 152 -10.75 -19.89 -20.82
N THR A 153 -11.13 -18.67 -20.53
CA THR A 153 -11.53 -17.67 -21.53
C THR A 153 -10.39 -17.29 -22.47
N TYR A 154 -9.15 -17.39 -21.99
CA TYR A 154 -7.98 -17.01 -22.78
C TYR A 154 -7.28 -18.23 -23.38
N GLY A 155 -7.07 -18.21 -24.69
CA GLY A 155 -6.26 -19.22 -25.37
C GLY A 155 -4.77 -19.16 -25.02
N PRO A 156 -4.00 -20.21 -25.32
CA PRO A 156 -2.57 -20.29 -24.95
C PRO A 156 -1.73 -19.09 -25.42
N PRO A 157 -1.88 -18.57 -26.66
CA PRO A 157 -1.10 -17.41 -27.11
C PRO A 157 -1.35 -16.16 -26.27
N MET A 158 -2.62 -15.88 -25.91
CA MET A 158 -2.99 -14.74 -25.10
C MET A 158 -2.41 -14.84 -23.68
N LYS A 159 -2.38 -16.05 -23.10
CA LYS A 159 -1.80 -16.29 -21.78
C LYS A 159 -0.30 -16.02 -21.76
N ILE A 160 0.43 -16.47 -22.77
CA ILE A 160 1.87 -16.22 -22.93
C ILE A 160 2.12 -14.72 -23.07
N PHE A 161 1.34 -14.03 -23.90
CA PHE A 161 1.45 -12.61 -24.12
C PHE A 161 1.21 -11.81 -22.83
N MET A 162 0.12 -12.10 -22.11
CA MET A 162 -0.20 -11.44 -20.82
C MET A 162 0.89 -11.70 -19.78
N TYR A 163 1.39 -12.91 -19.67
CA TYR A 163 2.50 -13.24 -18.78
C TYR A 163 3.75 -12.43 -19.10
N GLY A 164 4.11 -12.36 -20.39
CA GLY A 164 5.27 -11.59 -20.86
C GLY A 164 5.14 -10.10 -20.51
N ILE A 165 3.98 -9.48 -20.79
CA ILE A 165 3.73 -8.07 -20.47
C ILE A 165 3.82 -7.81 -18.96
N LEU A 166 3.18 -8.65 -18.14
CA LEU A 166 3.20 -8.47 -16.68
C LEU A 166 4.63 -8.60 -16.14
N LYS A 167 5.41 -9.55 -16.60
CA LYS A 167 6.81 -9.73 -16.17
C LYS A 167 7.72 -8.62 -16.66
N ALA A 168 7.59 -8.21 -17.93
CA ALA A 168 8.36 -7.10 -18.49
C ALA A 168 8.01 -5.77 -17.78
N GLY A 169 6.72 -5.51 -17.56
CA GLY A 169 6.26 -4.34 -16.82
C GLY A 169 6.79 -4.29 -15.39
N THR A 170 6.72 -5.42 -14.68
CA THR A 170 7.29 -5.56 -13.33
C THR A 170 8.78 -5.22 -13.33
N TRP A 171 9.54 -5.80 -14.24
CA TRP A 171 10.98 -5.55 -14.37
C TRP A 171 11.28 -4.09 -14.70
N ALA A 172 10.53 -3.49 -15.64
CA ALA A 172 10.70 -2.10 -16.05
C ALA A 172 10.43 -1.12 -14.88
N ILE A 173 9.35 -1.35 -14.12
CA ILE A 173 9.02 -0.55 -12.94
C ILE A 173 10.13 -0.62 -11.90
N MET A 174 10.60 -1.83 -11.56
CA MET A 174 11.66 -1.99 -10.57
C MET A 174 12.98 -1.38 -11.01
N ARG A 175 13.32 -1.48 -12.30
CA ARG A 175 14.50 -0.83 -12.87
C ARG A 175 14.38 0.70 -12.78
N TYR A 176 13.22 1.25 -13.15
CA TYR A 176 12.94 2.68 -13.05
C TYR A 176 13.07 3.19 -11.62
N LEU A 177 12.43 2.53 -10.65
CA LEU A 177 12.46 2.93 -9.25
C LEU A 177 13.87 2.87 -8.64
N ARG A 178 14.69 1.89 -9.04
CA ARG A 178 16.10 1.83 -8.62
C ARG A 178 16.92 2.97 -9.22
N GLY A 179 16.68 3.33 -10.47
CA GLY A 179 17.30 4.48 -11.11
C GLY A 179 16.94 5.77 -10.37
N LEU A 180 15.66 6.00 -10.18
CA LEU A 180 15.12 7.14 -9.43
C LEU A 180 15.75 7.27 -8.03
N CYS A 181 15.88 6.17 -7.30
CA CYS A 181 16.50 6.16 -5.98
C CYS A 181 17.97 6.64 -6.04
N LYS A 182 18.73 6.15 -6.99
CA LYS A 182 20.14 6.55 -7.17
C LYS A 182 20.27 8.04 -7.51
N ASP A 183 19.38 8.54 -8.36
CA ASP A 183 19.38 9.95 -8.78
C ASP A 183 19.03 10.88 -7.62
N LEU A 184 18.01 10.50 -6.80
CA LEU A 184 17.56 11.30 -5.66
C LEU A 184 18.53 11.28 -4.47
N PHE A 185 19.20 10.17 -4.24
CA PHE A 185 19.95 9.93 -2.99
C PHE A 185 21.44 9.63 -3.21
N ASN A 186 22.08 10.36 -4.13
CA ASN A 186 23.53 10.33 -4.34
C ASN A 186 24.10 8.92 -4.60
N GLY A 187 23.43 8.15 -5.45
CA GLY A 187 23.87 6.81 -5.85
C GLY A 187 23.49 5.70 -4.88
N ARG A 188 22.82 6.01 -3.76
CA ARG A 188 22.37 4.98 -2.81
C ARG A 188 21.31 4.07 -3.42
N THR A 189 21.31 2.83 -2.97
CA THR A 189 20.32 1.82 -3.39
C THR A 189 19.05 1.89 -2.54
N PRO A 190 17.91 1.40 -3.05
CA PRO A 190 16.70 1.28 -2.24
C PRO A 190 16.91 0.52 -0.93
N ASP A 191 17.69 -0.56 -0.95
CA ASP A 191 17.93 -1.41 0.23
C ASP A 191 18.62 -0.63 1.36
N GLU A 192 19.61 0.21 1.04
CA GLU A 192 20.30 1.05 2.02
C GLU A 192 19.39 2.09 2.68
N ILE A 193 18.46 2.68 1.91
CA ILE A 193 17.52 3.67 2.43
C ILE A 193 16.45 2.99 3.28
N ILE A 194 15.86 1.91 2.78
CA ILE A 194 14.75 1.20 3.40
C ILE A 194 15.16 0.55 4.72
N GLU A 195 16.40 0.07 4.83
CA GLU A 195 16.92 -0.54 6.05
C GLU A 195 16.84 0.43 7.24
N LYS A 196 17.10 1.71 7.04
CA LYS A 196 16.98 2.76 8.05
C LYS A 196 15.57 2.79 8.67
N TYR A 197 14.53 2.68 7.85
CA TYR A 197 13.12 2.72 8.28
C TYR A 197 12.58 1.37 8.76
N SER A 198 13.25 0.28 8.43
CA SER A 198 12.91 -1.06 8.91
C SER A 198 13.40 -1.32 10.34
N ARG A 199 14.53 -0.72 10.72
CA ARG A 199 15.16 -0.89 12.06
C ARG A 199 14.46 -0.10 13.18
N SER A 200 13.70 0.95 12.86
CA SER A 200 13.10 1.80 13.88
C SER A 200 12.11 1.06 14.79
N ARG A 201 11.51 -0.02 14.31
CA ARG A 201 10.54 -0.85 15.06
C ARG A 201 11.17 -1.66 16.21
N SER A 202 12.41 -2.10 16.08
CA SER A 202 13.09 -2.90 17.11
C SER A 202 13.41 -2.08 18.36
N VAL A 203 13.71 -0.80 18.19
CA VAL A 203 14.09 0.11 19.28
C VAL A 203 12.87 0.62 20.06
N SER A 204 11.75 0.91 19.39
CA SER A 204 10.53 1.38 20.05
C SER A 204 9.82 0.27 20.80
N SER A 205 9.84 -0.97 20.30
CA SER A 205 9.28 -2.14 20.99
C SER A 205 10.05 -2.50 22.26
N GLN A 206 11.37 -2.38 22.24
CA GLN A 206 12.20 -2.60 23.44
C GLN A 206 12.00 -1.50 24.50
N LYS A 207 11.82 -0.23 24.08
CA LYS A 207 11.56 0.86 25.06
C LYS A 207 10.17 0.77 25.71
N MET A 208 9.18 0.16 25.08
CA MET A 208 7.87 -0.07 25.71
C MET A 208 7.87 -1.22 26.71
N ILE A 209 8.68 -2.23 26.51
CA ILE A 209 8.81 -3.37 27.44
C ILE A 209 9.57 -2.94 28.71
N THR A 210 10.61 -2.10 28.57
CA THR A 210 11.40 -1.61 29.72
C THR A 210 10.67 -0.54 30.56
N LYS A 211 9.56 0.04 30.10
CA LYS A 211 8.73 0.98 30.87
C LYS A 211 7.57 0.32 31.62
N LYS A 212 7.39 -1.02 31.48
CA LYS A 212 6.34 -1.80 32.15
C LYS A 212 6.88 -2.78 33.19
N LEU A 213 8.19 -2.76 33.44
CA LEU A 213 8.87 -3.42 34.53
C LEU A 213 9.37 -2.38 35.55
#